data_1cea2f6d367669e79352810be78877d8
#
_entry.id   1cea2f6d367669e79352810be78877d8
#
_cell.length_a   1.000
_cell.length_b   1.000
_cell.length_c   1.000
_cell.angle_alpha   90.00
_cell.angle_beta   90.00
_cell.angle_gamma   90.00
#
_symmetry.space_group_name_H-M   'P 1'
#
loop_
_entity.id
_entity.type
_entity.pdbx_description
1 polymer ?
#
loop_
_entity_poly.entity_id
_entity_poly.type
_entity_poly.pdbx_seq_one_letter_code
_entity_poly.pdbx_strand_id
1 'polypeptide(L)'
;IAMARQGGIGIIHKNMSIEQQAEEVDKVKRSENGVITDPFYLHPDNTLADANDLMGKFRISGVPITDDNGKLVGIITNRDLKFEENFDRPISECMTSENLITAPVGITLDEAKKILAKARKEKLPIVDNDFKLRGLITIKDIEKQIKYPASAHDSQGRLLAGAAVGITSNVMDRVQALVDAKVDCIVIDSAHGHSKNIITTLKNIKSAFPDLQ
;
A
#
# COMPACT_ATOMS: atom_id res chain seq x y z
N ILE A 1 -0.68 1.98 12.20
CA ILE A 1 -1.00 0.57 11.90
C ILE A 1 -1.68 -0.11 13.09
N ALA A 2 -1.04 -0.20 14.28
CA ALA A 2 -1.59 -0.92 15.43
C ALA A 2 -2.99 -0.41 15.84
N MET A 3 -3.20 0.90 15.91
CA MET A 3 -4.49 1.50 16.22
C MET A 3 -5.59 1.09 15.24
N ALA A 4 -5.31 1.17 13.94
CA ALA A 4 -6.28 0.78 12.91
C ALA A 4 -6.62 -0.71 12.97
N ARG A 5 -5.65 -1.59 13.26
CA ARG A 5 -5.89 -3.03 13.46
C ARG A 5 -6.83 -3.34 14.64
N GLN A 6 -6.92 -2.45 15.61
CA GLN A 6 -7.80 -2.57 16.77
C GLN A 6 -9.12 -1.78 16.60
N GLY A 7 -9.46 -1.37 15.40
CA GLY A 7 -10.73 -0.69 15.09
C GLY A 7 -10.71 0.82 15.29
N GLY A 8 -9.54 1.41 15.56
CA GLY A 8 -9.37 2.85 15.73
C GLY A 8 -8.71 3.51 14.54
N ILE A 9 -8.35 4.80 14.68
CA ILE A 9 -7.54 5.55 13.74
C ILE A 9 -6.35 6.18 14.44
N GLY A 10 -5.14 6.01 13.87
CA GLY A 10 -3.93 6.64 14.36
C GLY A 10 -3.69 7.97 13.65
N ILE A 11 -3.35 9.02 14.40
CA ILE A 11 -3.01 10.33 13.85
C ILE A 11 -1.49 10.48 13.81
N ILE A 12 -0.92 10.59 12.62
CA ILE A 12 0.52 10.78 12.41
C ILE A 12 0.87 12.24 12.71
N HIS A 13 1.84 12.46 13.62
CA HIS A 13 2.21 13.79 14.07
C HIS A 13 2.91 14.63 12.98
N LYS A 14 2.84 15.94 13.11
CA LYS A 14 3.38 16.93 12.14
C LYS A 14 4.87 17.29 12.32
N ASN A 15 5.54 16.78 13.37
CA ASN A 15 6.93 17.14 13.69
C ASN A 15 7.94 16.37 12.81
N MET A 16 7.80 16.53 11.49
CA MET A 16 8.64 15.97 10.45
C MET A 16 8.41 16.74 9.13
N SER A 17 9.21 16.47 8.10
CA SER A 17 9.00 17.09 6.78
C SER A 17 7.65 16.67 6.17
N ILE A 18 7.22 17.39 5.13
CA ILE A 18 5.98 17.06 4.39
C ILE A 18 6.10 15.66 3.78
N GLU A 19 7.23 15.39 3.14
CA GLU A 19 7.53 14.13 2.45
C GLU A 19 7.56 12.96 3.43
N GLN A 20 8.23 13.14 4.58
CA GLN A 20 8.30 12.11 5.61
C GLN A 20 6.92 11.77 6.18
N GLN A 21 6.06 12.79 6.41
CA GLN A 21 4.72 12.54 6.93
C GLN A 21 3.83 11.83 5.90
N ALA A 22 3.91 12.21 4.63
CA ALA A 22 3.23 11.54 3.54
C ALA A 22 3.70 10.08 3.39
N GLU A 23 5.02 9.83 3.51
CA GLU A 23 5.58 8.48 3.50
C GLU A 23 5.06 7.62 4.66
N GLU A 24 4.91 8.18 5.87
CA GLU A 24 4.32 7.45 7.01
C GLU A 24 2.84 7.12 6.78
N VAL A 25 2.06 8.01 6.15
CA VAL A 25 0.68 7.70 5.72
C VAL A 25 0.68 6.57 4.69
N ASP A 26 1.53 6.67 3.66
CA ASP A 26 1.66 5.64 2.61
C ASP A 26 2.03 4.27 3.19
N LYS A 27 2.94 4.21 4.18
CA LYS A 27 3.27 2.98 4.91
C LYS A 27 2.06 2.34 5.59
N VAL A 28 1.15 3.14 6.15
CA VAL A 28 -0.09 2.62 6.73
C VAL A 28 -1.02 2.11 5.64
N LYS A 29 -1.22 2.89 4.59
CA LYS A 29 -2.11 2.54 3.47
C LYS A 29 -1.65 1.31 2.69
N ARG A 30 -0.33 1.10 2.57
CA ARG A 30 0.27 -0.08 1.95
C ARG A 30 0.51 -1.24 2.94
N SER A 31 0.20 -1.04 4.23
CA SER A 31 0.34 -2.17 5.17
C SER A 31 -0.61 -3.29 4.79
N GLU A 32 -0.07 -4.51 4.74
CA GLU A 32 -0.79 -5.72 4.33
C GLU A 32 -2.09 -5.90 5.14
N ASN A 33 -3.24 -5.78 4.47
CA ASN A 33 -4.56 -5.88 5.09
C ASN A 33 -5.62 -6.23 4.04
N GLY A 34 -5.72 -7.51 3.70
CA GLY A 34 -6.67 -8.01 2.72
C GLY A 34 -6.12 -7.98 1.29
N VAL A 35 -6.84 -7.42 0.34
CA VAL A 35 -6.38 -7.29 -1.05
C VAL A 35 -5.57 -6.00 -1.20
N ILE A 36 -4.31 -6.11 -1.58
CA ILE A 36 -3.49 -4.96 -1.97
C ILE A 36 -3.97 -4.52 -3.36
N THR A 37 -4.70 -3.41 -3.44
CA THR A 37 -5.32 -2.92 -4.69
C THR A 37 -4.37 -2.14 -5.60
N ASP A 38 -3.20 -1.75 -5.10
CA ASP A 38 -2.14 -1.08 -5.84
C ASP A 38 -0.79 -1.70 -5.45
N PRO A 39 -0.53 -2.95 -5.90
CA PRO A 39 0.70 -3.63 -5.56
C PRO A 39 1.89 -3.00 -6.27
N PHE A 40 3.06 -2.98 -5.61
CA PHE A 40 4.29 -2.72 -6.32
C PHE A 40 4.49 -3.74 -7.43
N TYR A 41 4.98 -3.29 -8.56
CA TYR A 41 5.37 -4.14 -9.69
C TYR A 41 6.70 -3.65 -10.28
N LEU A 42 7.36 -4.51 -11.01
CA LEU A 42 8.55 -4.21 -11.79
C LEU A 42 8.38 -4.77 -13.21
N HIS A 43 9.26 -4.36 -14.09
CA HIS A 43 9.31 -4.85 -15.47
C HIS A 43 10.34 -5.98 -15.63
N PRO A 44 10.21 -6.85 -16.64
CA PRO A 44 11.15 -7.94 -16.88
C PRO A 44 12.60 -7.49 -17.07
N ASP A 45 12.80 -6.28 -17.58
CA ASP A 45 14.10 -5.67 -17.86
C ASP A 45 14.73 -4.98 -16.65
N ASN A 46 13.98 -4.78 -15.54
CA ASN A 46 14.58 -4.33 -14.29
C ASN A 46 15.58 -5.36 -13.77
N THR A 47 16.53 -4.92 -12.95
CA THR A 47 17.56 -5.78 -12.39
C THR A 47 17.09 -6.52 -11.14
N LEU A 48 17.76 -7.58 -10.77
CA LEU A 48 17.53 -8.26 -9.48
C LEU A 48 17.87 -7.34 -8.30
N ALA A 49 18.80 -6.39 -8.46
CA ALA A 49 19.09 -5.35 -7.48
C ALA A 49 17.84 -4.47 -7.23
N ASP A 50 17.16 -4.01 -8.29
CA ASP A 50 15.93 -3.22 -8.17
C ASP A 50 14.85 -3.98 -7.38
N ALA A 51 14.72 -5.28 -7.65
CA ALA A 51 13.75 -6.13 -6.93
C ALA A 51 14.13 -6.30 -5.45
N ASN A 52 15.41 -6.52 -5.15
CA ASN A 52 15.92 -6.67 -3.80
C ASN A 52 15.76 -5.38 -2.99
N ASP A 53 16.10 -4.23 -3.58
CA ASP A 53 15.98 -2.91 -2.94
C ASP A 53 14.52 -2.56 -2.66
N LEU A 54 13.62 -2.80 -3.63
CA LEU A 54 12.18 -2.61 -3.46
C LEU A 54 11.64 -3.48 -2.32
N MET A 55 11.99 -4.77 -2.32
CA MET A 55 11.58 -5.72 -1.28
C MET A 55 12.13 -5.34 0.10
N GLY A 56 13.38 -4.89 0.18
CA GLY A 56 14.03 -4.43 1.40
C GLY A 56 13.38 -3.14 1.95
N LYS A 57 13.21 -2.13 1.09
CA LYS A 57 12.64 -0.82 1.45
C LYS A 57 11.22 -0.95 2.01
N PHE A 58 10.38 -1.76 1.38
CA PHE A 58 8.97 -1.91 1.76
C PHE A 58 8.68 -3.16 2.63
N ARG A 59 9.71 -3.94 2.96
CA ARG A 59 9.62 -5.18 3.75
C ARG A 59 8.62 -6.18 3.19
N ILE A 60 8.58 -6.29 1.87
CA ILE A 60 7.77 -7.25 1.13
C ILE A 60 8.63 -8.42 0.67
N SER A 61 8.04 -9.58 0.45
CA SER A 61 8.76 -10.83 0.14
C SER A 61 8.59 -11.28 -1.32
N GLY A 62 8.09 -10.41 -2.17
CA GLY A 62 7.99 -10.66 -3.61
C GLY A 62 7.12 -9.64 -4.31
N VAL A 63 7.37 -9.51 -5.60
CA VAL A 63 6.85 -8.46 -6.47
C VAL A 63 6.30 -9.08 -7.75
N PRO A 64 5.05 -8.79 -8.17
CA PRO A 64 4.55 -9.10 -9.50
C PRO A 64 5.35 -8.38 -10.58
N ILE A 65 5.52 -9.02 -11.72
CA ILE A 65 6.22 -8.47 -12.88
C ILE A 65 5.21 -8.27 -13.99
N THR A 66 5.18 -7.06 -14.55
CA THR A 66 4.25 -6.68 -15.63
C THR A 66 4.99 -6.21 -16.86
N ASP A 67 4.37 -6.37 -18.02
CA ASP A 67 4.81 -5.72 -19.25
C ASP A 67 4.40 -4.22 -19.28
N ASP A 68 4.76 -3.50 -20.34
CA ASP A 68 4.47 -2.10 -20.54
C ASP A 68 2.95 -1.78 -20.62
N ASN A 69 2.12 -2.79 -20.86
CA ASN A 69 0.67 -2.67 -20.89
C ASN A 69 0.02 -2.99 -19.52
N GLY A 70 0.81 -3.28 -18.48
CA GLY A 70 0.38 -3.68 -17.15
C GLY A 70 -0.11 -5.13 -17.06
N LYS A 71 0.14 -5.96 -18.10
CA LYS A 71 -0.20 -7.36 -18.08
C LYS A 71 0.78 -8.14 -17.22
N LEU A 72 0.27 -9.00 -16.36
CA LEU A 72 1.11 -9.86 -15.51
C LEU A 72 1.89 -10.87 -16.38
N VAL A 73 3.22 -10.85 -16.29
CA VAL A 73 4.12 -11.74 -17.02
C VAL A 73 4.96 -12.62 -16.10
N GLY A 74 5.03 -12.30 -14.81
CA GLY A 74 5.79 -13.08 -13.86
C GLY A 74 5.60 -12.64 -12.42
N ILE A 75 6.31 -13.32 -11.54
CA ILE A 75 6.47 -12.95 -10.13
C ILE A 75 7.89 -13.27 -9.68
N ILE A 76 8.52 -12.36 -8.92
CA ILE A 76 9.81 -12.60 -8.29
C ILE A 76 9.67 -12.52 -6.78
N THR A 77 10.37 -13.36 -6.04
CA THR A 77 10.28 -13.46 -4.59
C THR A 77 11.65 -13.54 -3.94
N ASN A 78 11.73 -13.31 -2.62
CA ASN A 78 12.97 -13.51 -1.86
C ASN A 78 13.56 -14.92 -2.03
N ARG A 79 12.74 -15.92 -2.38
CA ARG A 79 13.19 -17.28 -2.59
C ARG A 79 14.02 -17.39 -3.85
N ASP A 80 13.64 -16.64 -4.90
CA ASP A 80 14.33 -16.61 -6.18
C ASP A 80 15.67 -15.86 -6.07
N LEU A 81 15.75 -14.87 -5.16
CA LEU A 81 16.97 -14.08 -4.93
C LEU A 81 17.94 -14.72 -3.92
N LYS A 82 17.49 -15.73 -3.16
CA LYS A 82 18.24 -16.22 -1.99
C LYS A 82 19.63 -16.76 -2.27
N PHE A 83 19.85 -17.30 -3.46
CA PHE A 83 21.12 -17.91 -3.86
C PHE A 83 21.75 -17.21 -5.06
N GLU A 84 21.25 -16.02 -5.41
CA GLU A 84 21.76 -15.25 -6.53
C GLU A 84 22.99 -14.44 -6.09
N GLU A 85 24.04 -14.51 -6.88
CA GLU A 85 25.30 -13.79 -6.64
C GLU A 85 25.45 -12.57 -7.55
N ASN A 86 24.80 -12.58 -8.73
CA ASN A 86 24.84 -11.49 -9.69
C ASN A 86 23.51 -10.74 -9.77
N PHE A 87 23.41 -9.65 -9.05
CA PHE A 87 22.21 -8.82 -8.98
C PHE A 87 22.04 -7.86 -10.17
N ASP A 88 23.00 -7.77 -11.09
CA ASP A 88 22.88 -6.96 -12.31
C ASP A 88 22.06 -7.67 -13.42
N ARG A 89 21.73 -8.95 -13.21
CA ARG A 89 20.91 -9.72 -14.15
C ARG A 89 19.49 -9.18 -14.24
N PRO A 90 18.85 -9.26 -15.42
CA PRO A 90 17.45 -8.88 -15.57
C PRO A 90 16.52 -9.86 -14.83
N ILE A 91 15.42 -9.33 -14.32
CA ILE A 91 14.40 -10.11 -13.58
C ILE A 91 13.84 -11.25 -14.42
N SER A 92 13.71 -11.03 -15.75
CA SER A 92 13.20 -12.04 -16.71
C SER A 92 13.94 -13.37 -16.67
N GLU A 93 15.19 -13.39 -16.26
CA GLU A 93 15.98 -14.62 -16.17
C GLU A 93 15.74 -15.45 -14.90
N CYS A 94 15.18 -14.82 -13.85
CA CYS A 94 15.03 -15.43 -12.52
C CYS A 94 13.56 -15.51 -12.05
N MET A 95 12.65 -14.72 -12.64
CA MET A 95 11.24 -14.71 -12.26
C MET A 95 10.54 -16.03 -12.58
N THR A 96 9.52 -16.38 -11.82
CA THR A 96 8.56 -17.41 -12.20
C THR A 96 7.61 -16.81 -13.24
N SER A 97 7.63 -17.31 -14.48
CA SER A 97 6.77 -16.86 -15.60
C SER A 97 5.77 -17.92 -16.05
N GLU A 98 6.08 -19.18 -15.81
CA GLU A 98 5.22 -20.30 -16.20
C GLU A 98 4.27 -20.73 -15.07
N ASN A 99 3.08 -21.21 -15.45
CA ASN A 99 2.07 -21.72 -14.50
C ASN A 99 1.76 -20.74 -13.37
N LEU A 100 1.65 -19.44 -13.69
CA LEU A 100 1.29 -18.41 -12.73
C LEU A 100 -0.08 -18.71 -12.12
N ILE A 101 -0.14 -18.79 -10.80
CA ILE A 101 -1.39 -18.92 -10.06
C ILE A 101 -1.94 -17.52 -9.83
N THR A 102 -3.10 -17.24 -10.40
CA THR A 102 -3.79 -15.96 -10.33
C THR A 102 -5.25 -16.13 -9.92
N ALA A 103 -5.93 -15.05 -9.59
CA ALA A 103 -7.36 -15.04 -9.36
C ALA A 103 -8.02 -13.80 -10.00
N PRO A 104 -9.32 -13.84 -10.30
CA PRO A 104 -10.03 -12.71 -10.86
C PRO A 104 -10.30 -11.62 -9.80
N VAL A 105 -10.54 -10.40 -10.28
CA VAL A 105 -11.05 -9.31 -9.45
C VAL A 105 -12.36 -9.71 -8.76
N GLY A 106 -12.51 -9.37 -7.50
CA GLY A 106 -13.70 -9.69 -6.70
C GLY A 106 -13.65 -11.02 -5.95
N ILE A 107 -12.54 -11.77 -6.06
CA ILE A 107 -12.36 -12.99 -5.25
C ILE A 107 -12.40 -12.68 -3.75
N THR A 108 -13.04 -13.56 -2.99
CA THR A 108 -13.05 -13.48 -1.53
C THR A 108 -11.74 -14.00 -0.93
N LEU A 109 -11.39 -13.55 0.28
CA LEU A 109 -10.18 -14.03 0.96
C LEU A 109 -10.24 -15.52 1.32
N ASP A 110 -11.43 -16.07 1.56
CA ASP A 110 -11.62 -17.50 1.81
C ASP A 110 -11.35 -18.34 0.55
N GLU A 111 -11.78 -17.87 -0.62
CA GLU A 111 -11.46 -18.51 -1.90
C GLU A 111 -9.98 -18.40 -2.21
N ALA A 112 -9.39 -17.21 -2.01
CA ALA A 112 -7.94 -16.98 -2.17
C ALA A 112 -7.12 -17.91 -1.28
N LYS A 113 -7.53 -18.11 -0.02
CA LYS A 113 -6.91 -19.06 0.91
C LYS A 113 -6.90 -20.49 0.36
N LYS A 114 -8.03 -20.94 -0.20
CA LYS A 114 -8.13 -22.29 -0.80
C LYS A 114 -7.20 -22.45 -2.00
N ILE A 115 -7.12 -21.44 -2.86
CA ILE A 115 -6.22 -21.44 -4.03
C ILE A 115 -4.76 -21.49 -3.58
N LEU A 116 -4.36 -20.60 -2.65
CA LEU A 116 -2.99 -20.54 -2.11
C LEU A 116 -2.58 -21.85 -1.43
N ALA A 117 -3.48 -22.42 -0.62
CA ALA A 117 -3.23 -23.70 0.05
C ALA A 117 -3.06 -24.86 -0.95
N LYS A 118 -3.95 -24.96 -1.96
CA LYS A 118 -3.86 -25.99 -3.00
C LYS A 118 -2.59 -25.86 -3.83
N ALA A 119 -2.24 -24.63 -4.21
CA ALA A 119 -1.06 -24.33 -5.01
C ALA A 119 0.25 -24.33 -4.21
N ARG A 120 0.20 -24.37 -2.87
CA ARG A 120 1.35 -24.21 -1.96
C ARG A 120 2.16 -22.94 -2.26
N LYS A 121 1.45 -21.85 -2.56
CA LYS A 121 2.02 -20.53 -2.83
C LYS A 121 1.64 -19.56 -1.72
N GLU A 122 2.43 -18.51 -1.57
CA GLU A 122 2.23 -17.48 -0.53
C GLU A 122 1.62 -16.19 -1.09
N LYS A 123 1.59 -16.04 -2.40
CA LYS A 123 1.14 -14.83 -3.10
C LYS A 123 0.22 -15.20 -4.24
N LEU A 124 -0.85 -14.42 -4.40
CA LEU A 124 -1.89 -14.60 -5.41
C LEU A 124 -2.10 -13.27 -6.12
N PRO A 125 -1.49 -13.04 -7.28
CA PRO A 125 -1.81 -11.90 -8.11
C PRO A 125 -3.27 -11.93 -8.55
N ILE A 126 -3.92 -10.78 -8.47
CA ILE A 126 -5.30 -10.57 -8.94
C ILE A 126 -5.23 -9.89 -10.30
N VAL A 127 -5.89 -10.46 -11.27
CA VAL A 127 -5.89 -10.00 -12.65
C VAL A 127 -7.31 -9.77 -13.17
N ASP A 128 -7.44 -8.88 -14.15
CA ASP A 128 -8.69 -8.70 -14.90
C ASP A 128 -8.77 -9.66 -16.10
N ASN A 129 -9.81 -9.49 -16.93
CA ASN A 129 -10.05 -10.32 -18.11
C ASN A 129 -8.95 -10.18 -19.19
N ASP A 130 -8.21 -9.08 -19.21
CA ASP A 130 -7.08 -8.84 -20.11
C ASP A 130 -5.75 -9.29 -19.50
N PHE A 131 -5.81 -9.99 -18.35
CA PHE A 131 -4.66 -10.44 -17.58
C PHE A 131 -3.79 -9.30 -17.02
N LYS A 132 -4.37 -8.09 -16.86
CA LYS A 132 -3.68 -6.95 -16.25
C LYS A 132 -3.71 -7.09 -14.73
N LEU A 133 -2.60 -6.76 -14.10
CA LEU A 133 -2.46 -6.76 -12.65
C LEU A 133 -3.41 -5.73 -12.01
N ARG A 134 -4.27 -6.18 -11.09
CA ARG A 134 -5.24 -5.36 -10.36
C ARG A 134 -5.09 -5.42 -8.85
N GLY A 135 -4.31 -6.37 -8.36
CA GLY A 135 -4.08 -6.53 -6.94
C GLY A 135 -3.17 -7.69 -6.61
N LEU A 136 -2.90 -7.83 -5.33
CA LEU A 136 -2.12 -8.93 -4.78
C LEU A 136 -2.72 -9.34 -3.43
N ILE A 137 -2.92 -10.62 -3.23
CA ILE A 137 -3.27 -11.21 -1.93
C ILE A 137 -2.09 -12.05 -1.45
N THR A 138 -1.72 -11.93 -0.18
CA THR A 138 -0.71 -12.78 0.42
C THR A 138 -1.29 -13.62 1.57
N ILE A 139 -0.63 -14.71 1.91
CA ILE A 139 -1.00 -15.51 3.09
C ILE A 139 -1.00 -14.65 4.37
N LYS A 140 -0.04 -13.71 4.48
CA LYS A 140 0.05 -12.80 5.61
C LYS A 140 -1.16 -11.88 5.73
N ASP A 141 -1.78 -11.48 4.62
CA ASP A 141 -2.99 -10.64 4.63
C ASP A 141 -4.18 -11.43 5.18
N ILE A 142 -4.32 -12.67 4.77
CA ILE A 142 -5.35 -13.58 5.26
C ILE A 142 -5.18 -13.85 6.76
N GLU A 143 -3.96 -14.14 7.21
CA GLU A 143 -3.65 -14.36 8.63
C GLU A 143 -3.94 -13.11 9.48
N LYS A 144 -3.62 -11.92 8.96
CA LYS A 144 -3.89 -10.65 9.67
C LYS A 144 -5.37 -10.36 9.79
N GLN A 145 -6.16 -10.62 8.75
CA GLN A 145 -7.61 -10.46 8.83
C GLN A 145 -8.23 -11.38 9.88
N ILE A 146 -7.77 -12.63 9.96
CA ILE A 146 -8.20 -13.56 11.01
C ILE A 146 -7.79 -13.05 12.40
N LYS A 147 -6.57 -12.51 12.51
CA LYS A 147 -6.02 -12.02 13.79
C LYS A 147 -6.64 -10.70 14.24
N TYR A 148 -7.06 -9.84 13.30
CA TYR A 148 -7.58 -8.50 13.56
C TYR A 148 -8.93 -8.26 12.88
N PRO A 149 -10.00 -9.00 13.25
CA PRO A 149 -11.29 -8.95 12.57
C PRO A 149 -12.01 -7.58 12.73
N ALA A 150 -11.62 -6.80 13.74
CA ALA A 150 -12.18 -5.47 14.01
C ALA A 150 -11.38 -4.33 13.37
N SER A 151 -10.43 -4.61 12.47
CA SER A 151 -9.60 -3.57 11.84
C SER A 151 -10.45 -2.51 11.12
N ALA A 152 -10.09 -1.24 11.32
CA ALA A 152 -10.72 -0.10 10.67
C ALA A 152 -10.15 0.11 9.26
N HIS A 153 -11.02 0.05 8.26
CA HIS A 153 -10.65 0.12 6.84
C HIS A 153 -11.39 1.23 6.09
N ASP A 154 -10.78 1.72 5.03
CA ASP A 154 -11.44 2.56 4.03
C ASP A 154 -12.26 1.69 3.04
N SER A 155 -12.93 2.35 2.09
CA SER A 155 -13.73 1.68 1.05
C SER A 155 -12.93 0.76 0.12
N GLN A 156 -11.59 0.85 0.12
CA GLN A 156 -10.69 0.01 -0.66
C GLN A 156 -10.04 -1.11 0.18
N GLY A 157 -10.47 -1.28 1.43
CA GLY A 157 -9.96 -2.30 2.34
C GLY A 157 -8.58 -1.99 2.93
N ARG A 158 -8.09 -0.73 2.83
CA ARG A 158 -6.83 -0.29 3.43
C ARG A 158 -7.06 0.24 4.83
N LEU A 159 -6.07 0.08 5.73
CA LEU A 159 -6.15 0.62 7.08
C LEU A 159 -6.38 2.12 7.10
N LEU A 160 -7.21 2.60 8.02
CA LEU A 160 -7.41 4.02 8.23
C LEU A 160 -6.17 4.69 8.82
N ALA A 161 -5.82 5.86 8.26
CA ALA A 161 -4.73 6.71 8.71
C ALA A 161 -5.18 8.17 8.74
N GLY A 162 -4.96 8.84 9.86
CA GLY A 162 -5.10 10.28 9.97
C GLY A 162 -3.74 10.96 10.09
N ALA A 163 -3.69 12.27 9.84
CA ALA A 163 -2.49 13.06 10.00
C ALA A 163 -2.78 14.43 10.64
N ALA A 164 -1.85 14.86 11.52
CA ALA A 164 -1.94 16.18 12.13
C ALA A 164 -1.27 17.23 11.24
N VAL A 165 -1.88 18.41 11.14
CA VAL A 165 -1.31 19.58 10.47
C VAL A 165 -1.37 20.80 11.39
N GLY A 166 -0.45 21.74 11.19
CA GLY A 166 -0.48 23.05 11.88
C GLY A 166 -1.18 24.11 11.05
N ILE A 167 -1.02 25.37 11.49
CA ILE A 167 -1.49 26.58 10.78
C ILE A 167 -0.33 27.36 10.17
N THR A 168 0.65 26.65 9.62
CA THR A 168 1.84 27.21 8.97
C THR A 168 1.53 27.68 7.55
N SER A 169 2.38 28.55 6.99
CA SER A 169 2.21 29.09 5.62
C SER A 169 2.15 28.00 4.54
N ASN A 170 2.81 26.86 4.76
CA ASN A 170 2.87 25.72 3.84
C ASN A 170 1.86 24.60 4.18
N VAL A 171 0.80 24.90 4.97
CA VAL A 171 -0.19 23.89 5.38
C VAL A 171 -0.89 23.25 4.18
N MET A 172 -1.18 24.03 3.13
CA MET A 172 -1.88 23.49 1.94
C MET A 172 -1.00 22.50 1.17
N ASP A 173 0.31 22.76 1.03
CA ASP A 173 1.24 21.83 0.39
C ASP A 173 1.32 20.52 1.18
N ARG A 174 1.35 20.62 2.52
CA ARG A 174 1.31 19.44 3.41
C ARG A 174 0.03 18.64 3.25
N VAL A 175 -1.14 19.31 3.23
CA VAL A 175 -2.44 18.63 3.04
C VAL A 175 -2.49 17.96 1.67
N GLN A 176 -2.02 18.63 0.61
CA GLN A 176 -1.97 18.02 -0.74
C GLN A 176 -1.15 16.72 -0.72
N ALA A 177 0.08 16.76 -0.19
CA ALA A 177 0.93 15.56 -0.11
C ALA A 177 0.29 14.42 0.70
N LEU A 178 -0.44 14.74 1.77
CA LEU A 178 -1.16 13.77 2.59
C LEU A 178 -2.37 13.17 1.84
N VAL A 179 -3.09 13.99 1.07
CA VAL A 179 -4.20 13.54 0.21
C VAL A 179 -3.69 12.63 -0.91
N ASP A 180 -2.55 12.98 -1.52
CA ASP A 180 -1.90 12.13 -2.53
C ASP A 180 -1.49 10.77 -1.94
N ALA A 181 -1.03 10.75 -0.68
CA ALA A 181 -0.76 9.53 0.09
C ALA A 181 -2.05 8.83 0.61
N LYS A 182 -3.26 9.32 0.26
CA LYS A 182 -4.57 8.73 0.60
C LYS A 182 -4.88 8.73 2.10
N VAL A 183 -4.54 9.83 2.80
CA VAL A 183 -4.96 10.04 4.20
C VAL A 183 -6.49 10.05 4.30
N ASP A 184 -7.05 9.48 5.37
CA ASP A 184 -8.51 9.42 5.56
C ASP A 184 -9.05 10.66 6.29
N CYS A 185 -8.27 11.22 7.22
CA CYS A 185 -8.68 12.45 7.90
C CYS A 185 -7.48 13.33 8.29
N ILE A 186 -7.74 14.63 8.41
CA ILE A 186 -6.77 15.62 8.87
C ILE A 186 -7.23 16.19 10.22
N VAL A 187 -6.29 16.29 11.14
CA VAL A 187 -6.49 16.95 12.43
C VAL A 187 -5.68 18.24 12.46
N ILE A 188 -6.34 19.41 12.54
CA ILE A 188 -5.67 20.68 12.73
C ILE A 188 -5.26 20.79 14.20
N ASP A 189 -3.99 20.53 14.47
CA ASP A 189 -3.42 20.50 15.82
C ASP A 189 -2.83 21.86 16.21
N SER A 190 -3.43 22.49 17.22
CA SER A 190 -3.07 23.81 17.71
C SER A 190 -3.37 23.95 19.22
N ALA A 191 -2.66 24.85 19.89
CA ALA A 191 -2.88 25.16 21.30
C ALA A 191 -4.27 25.75 21.59
N HIS A 192 -4.93 26.37 20.59
CA HIS A 192 -6.22 27.03 20.76
C HIS A 192 -7.13 26.83 19.55
N GLY A 193 -8.00 25.82 19.61
CA GLY A 193 -8.83 25.39 18.48
C GLY A 193 -9.83 26.43 17.96
N HIS A 194 -10.32 27.34 18.82
CA HIS A 194 -11.29 28.38 18.44
C HIS A 194 -10.56 29.71 18.14
N SER A 195 -9.59 29.68 17.23
CA SER A 195 -8.91 30.89 16.75
C SER A 195 -9.31 31.21 15.31
N LYS A 196 -9.24 32.49 14.92
CA LYS A 196 -9.53 32.92 13.53
C LYS A 196 -8.67 32.17 12.51
N ASN A 197 -7.39 31.94 12.82
CA ASN A 197 -6.48 31.27 11.91
C ASN A 197 -6.84 29.78 11.70
N ILE A 198 -7.25 29.08 12.76
CA ILE A 198 -7.75 27.69 12.64
C ILE A 198 -8.99 27.64 11.75
N ILE A 199 -9.99 28.52 12.01
CA ILE A 199 -11.22 28.56 11.24
C ILE A 199 -10.94 28.88 9.76
N THR A 200 -10.02 29.81 9.49
CA THR A 200 -9.61 30.14 8.12
C THR A 200 -8.90 28.97 7.45
N THR A 201 -7.96 28.33 8.15
CA THR A 201 -7.25 27.12 7.62
C THR A 201 -8.24 26.00 7.32
N LEU A 202 -9.18 25.73 8.21
CA LEU A 202 -10.22 24.71 7.98
C LEU A 202 -11.06 25.02 6.73
N LYS A 203 -11.48 26.28 6.56
CA LYS A 203 -12.23 26.71 5.38
C LYS A 203 -11.42 26.50 4.09
N ASN A 204 -10.14 26.86 4.10
CA ASN A 204 -9.27 26.70 2.94
C ASN A 204 -9.08 25.22 2.60
N ILE A 205 -8.85 24.37 3.60
CA ILE A 205 -8.71 22.90 3.38
C ILE A 205 -10.02 22.33 2.83
N LYS A 206 -11.17 22.65 3.44
CA LYS A 206 -12.45 22.12 2.97
C LYS A 206 -12.89 22.67 1.61
N SER A 207 -12.45 23.88 1.24
CA SER A 207 -12.67 24.43 -0.10
C SER A 207 -11.87 23.71 -1.18
N ALA A 208 -10.60 23.34 -0.87
CA ALA A 208 -9.74 22.62 -1.80
C ALA A 208 -10.03 21.11 -1.84
N PHE A 209 -10.42 20.52 -0.72
CA PHE A 209 -10.66 19.08 -0.53
C PHE A 209 -12.01 18.85 0.19
N PRO A 210 -13.15 19.00 -0.50
CA PRO A 210 -14.49 18.92 0.12
C PRO A 210 -14.76 17.61 0.84
N ASP A 211 -14.30 16.49 0.27
CA ASP A 211 -14.56 15.13 0.77
C ASP A 211 -13.59 14.69 1.89
N LEU A 212 -12.49 15.43 2.09
CA LEU A 212 -11.51 15.12 3.13
C LEU A 212 -12.09 15.38 4.53
N GLN A 213 -12.01 14.40 5.41
CA GLN A 213 -12.48 14.51 6.80
C GLN A 213 -11.44 15.13 7.73
#